data_d426445acd33100db3a4696e09bb54a1
#
_entry.id   d426445acd33100db3a4696e09bb54a1
#
_cell.length_a   1.000
_cell.length_b   1.000
_cell.length_c   1.000
_cell.angle_alpha   90.00
_cell.angle_beta   90.00
_cell.angle_gamma   90.00
#
_symmetry.space_group_name_H-M   'P 1'
#
loop_
_entity.id
_entity.type
_entity.pdbx_description
1 polymer ?
#
loop_
_entity_poly.entity_id
_entity_poly.type
_entity_poly.pdbx_seq_one_letter_code
_entity_poly.pdbx_strand_id
1 'polypeptide(L)'
;MRTKFLALLSVLMLASMLLSACGAPAAAPPAAPAATEAPAAAGAPAATEAPAAAAGPVTMDFVVWSYGLDTINDNIKKFEALNPSVTINLKDYSWLDYHDTIVGLMAANNPPYLLYGSDHWLNEWASAGWLVPLDKYCPNVAGYSSEVAPYALQGMTYNGEVYGVSYYADTQDFMYNDALLKKGGFTAPPATLDELYTQAKELKAKGVNEFPILFAWSQKEGAYPEAWTSLVFAQQQGPNAMFDANLEPAFNKDGSAAFQVMEWLRKVYSEGLLDPASLSTAEIDQVKAMQAGAHTFTIAPQYNMAELNKPASGDFAGQFKIGLMPGPSHATVGYVRFYAMTQKVVDAGPDYIAAACKFMDYFGGKTDGVYTVVKRWAVENGLGFAQLPLFDDADVIAAFGKWGDVPTIKENATMARSKEGLTTWYGSWDIFARAEIQKGILGQESSMDALNNMAAEWDKEKAAK
;
A
#
# COMPACT_ATOMS: atom_id res chain seq x y z
N MET A 1 30.73 -17.85 -46.32
CA MET A 1 31.06 -16.55 -46.94
C MET A 1 29.97 -15.52 -46.71
N ARG A 2 29.53 -15.30 -45.44
CA ARG A 2 28.46 -14.30 -45.12
C ARG A 2 28.78 -13.42 -43.90
N THR A 3 30.01 -13.47 -43.38
CA THR A 3 30.43 -12.74 -42.17
C THR A 3 31.51 -11.66 -42.42
N LYS A 4 31.80 -11.31 -43.65
CA LYS A 4 32.79 -10.26 -43.97
C LYS A 4 32.21 -8.99 -44.62
N PHE A 5 30.88 -8.89 -44.73
CA PHE A 5 30.26 -7.73 -45.38
C PHE A 5 29.66 -6.69 -44.41
N LEU A 6 29.63 -6.97 -43.08
CA LEU A 6 29.08 -6.06 -42.07
C LEU A 6 30.14 -5.20 -41.37
N ALA A 7 31.40 -5.39 -41.62
CA ALA A 7 32.48 -4.65 -40.96
C ALA A 7 32.95 -3.41 -41.76
N LEU A 8 32.44 -3.14 -42.97
CA LEU A 8 32.85 -2.04 -43.80
C LEU A 8 31.92 -0.83 -43.80
N LEU A 9 30.71 -0.94 -43.20
CA LEU A 9 29.73 0.17 -43.14
C LEU A 9 29.83 1.02 -41.87
N SER A 10 30.60 0.60 -40.87
CA SER A 10 30.71 1.33 -39.58
C SER A 10 31.85 2.33 -39.50
N VAL A 11 32.70 2.44 -40.52
CA VAL A 11 33.86 3.33 -40.50
C VAL A 11 33.64 4.65 -41.29
N LEU A 12 32.56 4.76 -42.06
CA LEU A 12 32.31 5.97 -42.89
C LEU A 12 31.37 7.00 -42.24
N MET A 13 30.90 6.83 -41.04
CA MET A 13 30.00 7.81 -40.34
C MET A 13 30.66 8.58 -39.20
N LEU A 14 31.97 8.47 -39.00
CA LEU A 14 32.69 9.18 -37.92
C LEU A 14 33.65 10.30 -38.42
N ALA A 15 33.58 10.73 -39.68
CA ALA A 15 34.55 11.67 -40.26
C ALA A 15 33.97 13.02 -40.68
N SER A 16 32.79 13.44 -40.20
CA SER A 16 32.17 14.70 -40.66
C SER A 16 31.70 15.68 -39.58
N MET A 17 32.28 15.69 -38.38
CA MET A 17 32.00 16.74 -37.37
C MET A 17 33.25 17.22 -36.65
N LEU A 18 34.17 17.80 -37.39
CA LEU A 18 35.23 18.64 -36.84
C LEU A 18 35.60 19.67 -37.90
N LEU A 19 34.98 20.84 -37.87
CA LEU A 19 35.56 22.14 -38.35
C LEU A 19 34.50 23.26 -38.23
N SER A 20 34.74 24.15 -37.27
CA SER A 20 34.42 25.60 -37.27
C SER A 20 34.32 26.02 -35.79
N ALA A 21 35.26 26.55 -35.21
CA ALA A 21 36.22 27.63 -35.42
C ALA A 21 35.83 28.90 -34.66
N CYS A 22 36.77 29.40 -33.99
CA CYS A 22 36.96 30.68 -33.31
C CYS A 22 36.12 31.89 -33.80
N GLY A 23 35.56 32.64 -32.84
CA GLY A 23 35.11 34.01 -33.00
C GLY A 23 35.22 34.75 -31.67
N ALA A 24 36.00 35.83 -31.64
CA ALA A 24 36.39 36.66 -30.50
C ALA A 24 35.25 37.53 -29.95
N PRO A 25 35.37 38.07 -28.71
CA PRO A 25 34.28 38.77 -28.03
C PRO A 25 34.05 40.18 -28.56
N ALA A 26 32.80 40.56 -28.79
CA ALA A 26 32.36 41.89 -29.11
C ALA A 26 32.00 42.69 -27.85
N ALA A 27 32.41 43.95 -27.83
CA ALA A 27 32.24 44.90 -26.73
C ALA A 27 30.77 45.29 -26.48
N ALA A 28 30.47 45.63 -25.23
CA ALA A 28 29.16 46.11 -24.77
C ALA A 28 28.85 47.53 -25.34
N PRO A 29 27.59 47.80 -25.73
CA PRO A 29 27.16 49.15 -26.08
C PRO A 29 26.82 50.02 -24.85
N PRO A 30 26.91 51.37 -24.97
CA PRO A 30 26.71 52.28 -23.84
C PRO A 30 25.26 52.45 -23.45
N ALA A 31 25.03 52.80 -22.17
CA ALA A 31 23.73 53.05 -21.55
C ALA A 31 22.96 54.21 -22.21
N ALA A 32 21.66 53.98 -22.46
CA ALA A 32 20.72 55.01 -22.91
C ALA A 32 20.14 55.79 -21.72
N PRO A 33 19.77 57.06 -21.91
CA PRO A 33 19.28 57.92 -20.83
C PRO A 33 17.86 57.61 -20.38
N ALA A 34 17.57 57.92 -19.10
CA ALA A 34 16.30 57.73 -18.42
C ALA A 34 15.13 58.45 -19.15
N ALA A 35 14.08 57.71 -19.42
CA ALA A 35 12.83 58.21 -19.96
C ALA A 35 11.90 58.70 -18.82
N THR A 36 11.39 59.89 -19.02
CA THR A 36 10.43 60.63 -18.21
C THR A 36 9.08 59.86 -18.09
N GLU A 37 8.51 59.81 -16.91
CA GLU A 37 7.16 59.29 -16.64
C GLU A 37 6.08 59.92 -17.51
N ALA A 38 5.27 59.10 -18.19
CA ALA A 38 4.03 59.53 -18.85
C ALA A 38 2.84 59.23 -17.95
N PRO A 39 1.75 60.06 -18.02
CA PRO A 39 0.60 59.96 -17.11
C PRO A 39 -0.20 58.64 -17.29
N ALA A 40 -0.75 58.12 -16.17
CA ALA A 40 -1.58 56.92 -16.11
C ALA A 40 -2.78 57.01 -17.06
N ALA A 41 -2.89 56.05 -17.99
CA ALA A 41 -4.08 55.85 -18.80
C ALA A 41 -5.16 55.14 -17.97
N ALA A 42 -6.38 55.67 -18.05
CA ALA A 42 -7.58 55.15 -17.41
C ALA A 42 -7.84 53.68 -17.74
N GLY A 43 -8.24 52.89 -16.74
CA GLY A 43 -8.44 51.44 -16.83
C GLY A 43 -9.34 51.00 -17.99
N ALA A 44 -8.84 50.02 -18.73
CA ALA A 44 -9.68 49.22 -19.62
C ALA A 44 -10.65 48.34 -18.80
N PRO A 45 -11.89 48.14 -19.28
CA PRO A 45 -12.80 47.23 -18.57
C PRO A 45 -12.21 45.83 -18.50
N ALA A 46 -12.29 45.17 -17.33
CA ALA A 46 -11.93 43.78 -17.16
C ALA A 46 -12.65 42.93 -18.22
N ALA A 47 -11.84 42.16 -18.98
CA ALA A 47 -12.42 41.18 -19.89
C ALA A 47 -13.22 40.18 -19.06
N THR A 48 -14.52 40.14 -19.27
CA THR A 48 -15.38 39.10 -18.76
C THR A 48 -14.88 37.79 -19.30
N GLU A 49 -14.38 36.86 -18.46
CA GLU A 49 -14.07 35.50 -18.86
C GLU A 49 -15.27 34.92 -19.60
N ALA A 50 -15.05 34.48 -20.82
CA ALA A 50 -16.06 33.76 -21.56
C ALA A 50 -16.44 32.50 -20.75
N PRO A 51 -17.74 32.13 -20.66
CA PRO A 51 -18.12 30.91 -20.00
C PRO A 51 -17.35 29.76 -20.62
N ALA A 52 -16.66 28.97 -19.77
CA ALA A 52 -15.99 27.76 -20.21
C ALA A 52 -16.98 26.95 -21.05
N ALA A 53 -16.59 26.57 -22.27
CA ALA A 53 -17.43 25.73 -23.13
C ALA A 53 -17.86 24.50 -22.32
N ALA A 54 -19.15 24.17 -22.37
CA ALA A 54 -19.67 23.01 -21.68
C ALA A 54 -18.89 21.78 -22.15
N ALA A 55 -18.23 21.07 -21.23
CA ALA A 55 -17.50 19.85 -21.54
C ALA A 55 -18.43 18.86 -22.24
N GLY A 56 -17.97 18.21 -23.32
CA GLY A 56 -18.73 17.20 -24.03
C GLY A 56 -19.04 15.99 -23.12
N PRO A 57 -19.98 15.11 -23.52
CA PRO A 57 -20.28 13.90 -22.77
C PRO A 57 -19.04 12.99 -22.73
N VAL A 58 -18.67 12.56 -21.51
CA VAL A 58 -17.51 11.70 -21.25
C VAL A 58 -18.00 10.34 -20.73
N THR A 59 -17.48 9.25 -21.31
CA THR A 59 -17.74 7.89 -20.82
C THR A 59 -16.43 7.21 -20.49
N MET A 60 -16.28 6.74 -19.25
CA MET A 60 -15.06 6.10 -18.76
C MET A 60 -15.34 4.71 -18.19
N ASP A 61 -14.54 3.72 -18.58
CA ASP A 61 -14.51 2.43 -17.91
C ASP A 61 -13.76 2.59 -16.58
N PHE A 62 -14.36 2.08 -15.50
CA PHE A 62 -13.75 1.95 -14.18
C PHE A 62 -13.65 0.48 -13.81
N VAL A 63 -12.43 -0.01 -13.59
CA VAL A 63 -12.14 -1.42 -13.31
C VAL A 63 -11.75 -1.59 -11.86
N VAL A 64 -12.42 -2.53 -11.18
CA VAL A 64 -12.25 -2.80 -9.74
C VAL A 64 -12.10 -4.30 -9.50
N TRP A 65 -11.69 -4.71 -8.30
CA TRP A 65 -11.91 -6.09 -7.85
C TRP A 65 -13.29 -6.27 -7.24
N SER A 66 -13.79 -7.53 -7.27
CA SER A 66 -15.16 -7.91 -6.89
C SER A 66 -15.39 -7.86 -5.38
N TYR A 67 -15.38 -6.64 -4.80
CA TYR A 67 -15.70 -6.40 -3.39
C TYR A 67 -16.59 -5.17 -3.26
N GLY A 68 -17.70 -5.29 -2.50
CA GLY A 68 -18.57 -4.16 -2.19
C GLY A 68 -19.22 -3.50 -3.43
N LEU A 69 -19.53 -4.29 -4.47
CA LEU A 69 -20.03 -3.78 -5.76
C LEU A 69 -21.31 -2.95 -5.61
N ASP A 70 -22.18 -3.29 -4.66
CA ASP A 70 -23.40 -2.51 -4.41
C ASP A 70 -23.06 -1.08 -3.91
N THR A 71 -22.08 -0.97 -3.00
CA THR A 71 -21.56 0.32 -2.51
C THR A 71 -20.92 1.13 -3.63
N ILE A 72 -20.13 0.47 -4.50
CA ILE A 72 -19.49 1.13 -5.65
C ILE A 72 -20.55 1.63 -6.62
N ASN A 73 -21.51 0.79 -7.02
CA ASN A 73 -22.57 1.16 -7.95
C ASN A 73 -23.44 2.31 -7.42
N ASP A 74 -23.75 2.34 -6.11
CA ASP A 74 -24.50 3.42 -5.51
C ASP A 74 -23.68 4.73 -5.49
N ASN A 75 -22.38 4.67 -5.21
CA ASN A 75 -21.49 5.83 -5.29
C ASN A 75 -21.36 6.34 -6.74
N ILE A 76 -21.28 5.45 -7.74
CA ILE A 76 -21.27 5.84 -9.17
C ILE A 76 -22.55 6.61 -9.51
N LYS A 77 -23.73 6.10 -9.15
CA LYS A 77 -25.01 6.78 -9.40
C LYS A 77 -25.06 8.19 -8.76
N LYS A 78 -24.54 8.34 -7.54
CA LYS A 78 -24.46 9.63 -6.86
C LYS A 78 -23.46 10.57 -7.55
N PHE A 79 -22.31 10.06 -7.98
CA PHE A 79 -21.34 10.83 -8.74
C PHE A 79 -21.90 11.32 -10.08
N GLU A 80 -22.57 10.46 -10.85
CA GLU A 80 -23.19 10.80 -12.13
C GLU A 80 -24.32 11.83 -11.96
N ALA A 81 -25.10 11.74 -10.89
CA ALA A 81 -26.13 12.73 -10.57
C ALA A 81 -25.52 14.13 -10.33
N LEU A 82 -24.33 14.22 -9.73
CA LEU A 82 -23.57 15.46 -9.55
C LEU A 82 -22.86 15.91 -10.83
N ASN A 83 -22.59 15.00 -11.75
CA ASN A 83 -21.84 15.22 -12.99
C ASN A 83 -22.58 14.63 -14.21
N PRO A 84 -23.71 15.22 -14.66
CA PRO A 84 -24.59 14.64 -15.68
C PRO A 84 -23.95 14.41 -17.06
N SER A 85 -22.82 15.05 -17.35
CA SER A 85 -22.05 14.84 -18.58
C SER A 85 -21.05 13.68 -18.47
N VAL A 86 -20.94 13.00 -17.32
CA VAL A 86 -19.99 11.91 -17.11
C VAL A 86 -20.75 10.61 -16.87
N THR A 87 -20.36 9.54 -17.57
CA THR A 87 -20.89 8.18 -17.39
C THR A 87 -19.74 7.24 -17.02
N ILE A 88 -19.92 6.42 -16.00
CA ILE A 88 -18.94 5.45 -15.51
C ILE A 88 -19.43 4.03 -15.78
N ASN A 89 -18.70 3.28 -16.60
CA ASN A 89 -18.95 1.87 -16.85
C ASN A 89 -18.12 1.02 -15.89
N LEU A 90 -18.75 0.47 -14.86
CA LEU A 90 -18.10 -0.41 -13.91
C LEU A 90 -17.81 -1.80 -14.51
N LYS A 91 -16.60 -2.31 -14.30
CA LYS A 91 -16.20 -3.69 -14.59
C LYS A 91 -15.45 -4.24 -13.37
N ASP A 92 -15.65 -5.51 -13.05
CA ASP A 92 -14.98 -6.13 -11.92
C ASP A 92 -14.36 -7.48 -12.29
N TYR A 93 -13.30 -7.83 -11.55
CA TYR A 93 -12.61 -9.10 -11.62
C TYR A 93 -12.34 -9.61 -10.21
N SER A 94 -12.15 -10.92 -10.03
CA SER A 94 -11.76 -11.46 -8.73
C SER A 94 -10.40 -10.88 -8.29
N TRP A 95 -10.16 -10.74 -6.99
CA TRP A 95 -8.86 -10.28 -6.49
C TRP A 95 -7.69 -11.11 -7.05
N LEU A 96 -7.88 -12.43 -7.13
CA LEU A 96 -6.84 -13.35 -7.59
C LEU A 96 -6.47 -13.17 -9.07
N ASP A 97 -7.43 -12.74 -9.90
CA ASP A 97 -7.24 -12.57 -11.35
C ASP A 97 -6.98 -11.11 -11.73
N TYR A 98 -7.16 -10.16 -10.79
CA TYR A 98 -7.18 -8.73 -11.09
C TYR A 98 -5.88 -8.22 -11.68
N HIS A 99 -4.74 -8.51 -11.02
CA HIS A 99 -3.43 -8.06 -11.49
C HIS A 99 -3.14 -8.52 -12.92
N ASP A 100 -3.25 -9.82 -13.16
CA ASP A 100 -2.94 -10.40 -14.47
C ASP A 100 -3.90 -9.93 -15.57
N THR A 101 -5.16 -9.69 -15.21
CA THR A 101 -6.15 -9.11 -16.12
C THR A 101 -5.77 -7.68 -16.51
N ILE A 102 -5.40 -6.83 -15.54
CA ILE A 102 -4.97 -5.45 -15.83
C ILE A 102 -3.71 -5.46 -16.69
N VAL A 103 -2.70 -6.24 -16.33
CA VAL A 103 -1.47 -6.40 -17.13
C VAL A 103 -1.80 -6.83 -18.57
N GLY A 104 -2.71 -7.80 -18.73
CA GLY A 104 -3.17 -8.25 -20.04
C GLY A 104 -3.88 -7.15 -20.85
N LEU A 105 -4.72 -6.34 -20.21
CA LEU A 105 -5.40 -5.20 -20.86
C LEU A 105 -4.40 -4.13 -21.30
N MET A 106 -3.41 -3.82 -20.46
CA MET A 106 -2.35 -2.85 -20.77
C MET A 106 -1.49 -3.34 -21.94
N ALA A 107 -1.05 -4.59 -21.91
CA ALA A 107 -0.25 -5.21 -22.96
C ALA A 107 -0.99 -5.30 -24.30
N ALA A 108 -2.31 -5.50 -24.27
CA ALA A 108 -3.16 -5.50 -25.46
C ALA A 108 -3.48 -4.08 -25.98
N ASN A 109 -2.89 -3.02 -25.41
CA ASN A 109 -3.19 -1.62 -25.73
C ASN A 109 -4.69 -1.28 -25.61
N ASN A 110 -5.37 -1.87 -24.64
CA ASN A 110 -6.78 -1.65 -24.32
C ASN A 110 -6.96 -1.33 -22.82
N PRO A 111 -6.25 -0.33 -22.26
CA PRO A 111 -6.35 0.02 -20.85
C PRO A 111 -7.75 0.55 -20.49
N PRO A 112 -8.22 0.36 -19.25
CA PRO A 112 -9.34 1.14 -18.73
C PRO A 112 -8.96 2.61 -18.58
N TYR A 113 -9.92 3.50 -18.37
CA TYR A 113 -9.63 4.90 -18.00
C TYR A 113 -9.22 5.00 -16.54
N LEU A 114 -10.02 4.40 -15.67
CA LEU A 114 -9.88 4.43 -14.21
C LEU A 114 -9.78 2.99 -13.69
N LEU A 115 -9.00 2.82 -12.63
CA LEU A 115 -8.83 1.50 -12.03
C LEU A 115 -8.50 1.58 -10.53
N TYR A 116 -8.65 0.47 -9.84
CA TYR A 116 -8.07 0.25 -8.53
C TYR A 116 -6.59 -0.06 -8.65
N GLY A 117 -5.76 0.64 -7.87
CA GLY A 117 -4.35 0.36 -7.70
C GLY A 117 -4.03 -0.19 -6.31
N SER A 118 -2.86 -0.81 -6.21
CA SER A 118 -2.27 -1.31 -4.98
C SER A 118 -0.82 -0.86 -4.90
N ASP A 119 -0.34 -0.59 -3.69
CA ASP A 119 1.07 -0.34 -3.42
C ASP A 119 2.01 -1.42 -4.00
N HIS A 120 1.55 -2.68 -4.02
CA HIS A 120 2.29 -3.81 -4.59
C HIS A 120 2.57 -3.68 -6.10
N TRP A 121 1.67 -3.04 -6.83
CA TRP A 121 1.71 -2.99 -8.31
C TRP A 121 2.09 -1.62 -8.86
N LEU A 122 2.13 -0.60 -7.98
CA LEU A 122 2.40 0.78 -8.40
C LEU A 122 3.69 0.90 -9.20
N ASN A 123 4.79 0.36 -8.68
CA ASN A 123 6.10 0.51 -9.31
C ASN A 123 6.16 -0.16 -10.69
N GLU A 124 5.54 -1.34 -10.83
CA GLU A 124 5.42 -2.03 -12.10
C GLU A 124 4.63 -1.17 -13.11
N TRP A 125 3.42 -0.75 -12.74
CA TRP A 125 2.53 -0.06 -13.67
C TRP A 125 2.96 1.37 -13.98
N ALA A 126 3.52 2.09 -13.01
CA ALA A 126 4.05 3.44 -13.22
C ALA A 126 5.33 3.44 -14.05
N SER A 127 6.26 2.50 -13.80
CA SER A 127 7.50 2.38 -14.60
C SER A 127 7.23 1.99 -16.05
N ALA A 128 6.17 1.21 -16.30
CA ALA A 128 5.72 0.85 -17.65
C ALA A 128 4.98 2.02 -18.36
N GLY A 129 4.74 3.15 -17.68
CA GLY A 129 4.02 4.29 -18.23
C GLY A 129 2.50 4.03 -18.40
N TRP A 130 1.96 3.03 -17.72
CA TRP A 130 0.53 2.69 -17.80
C TRP A 130 -0.34 3.62 -16.95
N LEU A 131 0.18 4.04 -15.80
CA LEU A 131 -0.44 5.03 -14.93
C LEU A 131 0.16 6.40 -15.16
N VAL A 132 -0.58 7.43 -14.79
CA VAL A 132 -0.09 8.81 -14.81
C VAL A 132 -0.14 9.44 -13.42
N PRO A 133 0.82 10.32 -13.08
CA PRO A 133 0.83 10.99 -11.79
C PRO A 133 -0.36 11.94 -11.68
N LEU A 134 -1.18 11.74 -10.66
CA LEU A 134 -2.40 12.52 -10.44
C LEU A 134 -2.11 13.98 -10.10
N ASP A 135 -1.06 14.24 -9.33
CA ASP A 135 -0.68 15.58 -8.89
C ASP A 135 -0.30 16.53 -10.05
N LYS A 136 0.05 15.98 -11.22
CA LYS A 136 0.28 16.77 -12.44
C LYS A 136 -1.01 17.25 -13.12
N TYR A 137 -2.09 16.53 -12.94
CA TYR A 137 -3.34 16.77 -13.67
C TYR A 137 -4.47 17.24 -12.78
N CYS A 138 -4.52 16.77 -11.53
CA CYS A 138 -5.61 16.99 -10.60
C CYS A 138 -5.14 17.89 -9.43
N PRO A 139 -5.49 19.18 -9.43
CA PRO A 139 -4.89 20.18 -8.52
C PRO A 139 -5.16 19.92 -7.04
N ASN A 140 -6.23 19.19 -6.70
CA ASN A 140 -6.61 18.93 -5.30
C ASN A 140 -5.80 17.77 -4.68
N VAL A 141 -5.14 16.94 -5.48
CA VAL A 141 -4.45 15.71 -5.00
C VAL A 141 -3.33 16.03 -4.01
N ALA A 142 -2.59 17.12 -4.24
CA ALA A 142 -1.55 17.55 -3.30
C ALA A 142 -2.11 17.88 -1.90
N GLY A 143 -3.32 18.46 -1.83
CA GLY A 143 -4.00 18.72 -0.57
C GLY A 143 -4.39 17.41 0.14
N TYR A 144 -4.97 16.46 -0.57
CA TYR A 144 -5.33 15.14 0.00
C TYR A 144 -4.09 14.37 0.49
N SER A 145 -3.00 14.42 -0.27
CA SER A 145 -1.74 13.77 0.09
C SER A 145 -1.17 14.25 1.42
N SER A 146 -1.40 15.50 1.80
CA SER A 146 -0.94 16.04 3.09
C SER A 146 -1.76 15.56 4.30
N GLU A 147 -2.91 14.96 4.07
CA GLU A 147 -3.84 14.52 5.11
C GLU A 147 -3.89 12.99 5.27
N VAL A 148 -3.06 12.24 4.57
CA VAL A 148 -3.00 10.79 4.70
C VAL A 148 -1.80 10.34 5.53
N ALA A 149 -1.90 9.14 6.11
CA ALA A 149 -0.83 8.53 6.86
C ALA A 149 0.44 8.35 5.97
N PRO A 150 1.65 8.58 6.52
CA PRO A 150 2.88 8.57 5.72
C PRO A 150 3.11 7.28 4.93
N TYR A 151 2.79 6.12 5.50
CA TYR A 151 2.95 4.84 4.80
C TYR A 151 2.04 4.75 3.55
N ALA A 152 0.84 5.29 3.64
CA ALA A 152 -0.11 5.27 2.53
C ALA A 152 0.32 6.23 1.41
N LEU A 153 0.81 7.42 1.75
CA LEU A 153 1.38 8.34 0.77
C LEU A 153 2.58 7.70 0.06
N GLN A 154 3.49 7.07 0.82
CA GLN A 154 4.63 6.35 0.25
C GLN A 154 4.18 5.23 -0.71
N GLY A 155 3.15 4.45 -0.33
CA GLY A 155 2.60 3.37 -1.16
C GLY A 155 1.85 3.84 -2.42
N MET A 156 1.55 5.14 -2.54
CA MET A 156 0.94 5.78 -3.72
C MET A 156 1.94 6.65 -4.50
N THR A 157 3.22 6.70 -4.09
CA THR A 157 4.23 7.57 -4.68
C THR A 157 5.27 6.75 -5.43
N TYR A 158 5.55 7.13 -6.67
CA TYR A 158 6.62 6.57 -7.48
C TYR A 158 7.47 7.71 -8.06
N ASN A 159 8.79 7.65 -7.89
CA ASN A 159 9.75 8.70 -8.30
C ASN A 159 9.37 10.12 -7.82
N GLY A 160 8.79 10.24 -6.63
CA GLY A 160 8.40 11.52 -6.04
C GLY A 160 7.07 12.10 -6.53
N GLU A 161 6.34 11.39 -7.41
CA GLU A 161 5.05 11.78 -7.96
C GLU A 161 3.92 10.89 -7.41
N VAL A 162 2.73 11.47 -7.18
CA VAL A 162 1.58 10.77 -6.58
C VAL A 162 0.66 10.20 -7.65
N TYR A 163 0.47 8.90 -7.65
CA TYR A 163 -0.32 8.16 -8.67
C TYR A 163 -1.71 7.77 -8.23
N GLY A 164 -2.07 8.00 -6.97
CA GLY A 164 -3.34 7.55 -6.44
C GLY A 164 -3.97 8.48 -5.41
N VAL A 165 -5.28 8.32 -5.20
CA VAL A 165 -6.00 8.81 -4.02
C VAL A 165 -6.59 7.60 -3.31
N SER A 166 -6.28 7.44 -2.01
CA SER A 166 -6.64 6.22 -1.29
C SER A 166 -8.13 6.18 -0.97
N TYR A 167 -8.70 4.97 -1.03
CA TYR A 167 -10.03 4.69 -0.51
C TYR A 167 -10.00 3.66 0.63
N TYR A 168 -8.95 2.87 0.68
CA TYR A 168 -8.72 1.85 1.68
C TYR A 168 -7.23 1.83 2.03
N ALA A 169 -6.93 1.83 3.30
CA ALA A 169 -5.60 1.58 3.81
C ALA A 169 -5.73 0.85 5.14
N ASP A 170 -4.81 -0.05 5.40
CA ASP A 170 -4.89 -0.88 6.59
C ASP A 170 -3.50 -1.17 7.15
N THR A 171 -3.47 -1.76 8.33
CA THR A 171 -2.27 -2.21 9.02
C THR A 171 -2.36 -3.71 9.33
N GLN A 172 -1.22 -4.35 9.45
CA GLN A 172 -1.12 -5.68 10.05
C GLN A 172 -1.08 -5.50 11.56
N ASP A 173 -2.15 -5.88 12.24
CA ASP A 173 -2.29 -5.63 13.66
C ASP A 173 -2.02 -6.88 14.49
N PHE A 174 -1.35 -6.67 15.62
CA PHE A 174 -1.29 -7.68 16.66
C PHE A 174 -2.65 -7.74 17.37
N MET A 175 -3.30 -8.89 17.30
CA MET A 175 -4.64 -9.10 17.85
C MET A 175 -4.60 -10.18 18.92
N TYR A 176 -5.43 -10.03 19.95
CA TYR A 176 -5.51 -10.99 21.04
C TYR A 176 -6.93 -11.16 21.56
N ASN A 177 -7.20 -12.35 22.11
CA ASN A 177 -8.44 -12.64 22.83
C ASN A 177 -8.25 -12.27 24.31
N ASP A 178 -8.85 -11.18 24.75
CA ASP A 178 -8.71 -10.62 26.11
C ASP A 178 -9.27 -11.56 27.18
N ALA A 179 -10.34 -12.34 26.88
CA ALA A 179 -10.89 -13.31 27.82
C ALA A 179 -9.92 -14.47 28.06
N LEU A 180 -9.27 -14.99 27.02
CA LEU A 180 -8.27 -16.06 27.14
C LEU A 180 -6.98 -15.53 27.80
N LEU A 181 -6.56 -14.32 27.48
CA LEU A 181 -5.43 -13.66 28.11
C LEU A 181 -5.64 -13.57 29.63
N LYS A 182 -6.81 -13.09 30.07
CA LYS A 182 -7.19 -13.00 31.48
C LYS A 182 -7.31 -14.37 32.16
N LYS A 183 -7.82 -15.37 31.43
CA LYS A 183 -7.85 -16.76 31.92
C LYS A 183 -6.43 -17.29 32.19
N GLY A 184 -5.44 -16.84 31.39
CA GLY A 184 -4.02 -17.07 31.64
C GLY A 184 -3.45 -16.33 32.84
N GLY A 185 -4.19 -15.37 33.42
CA GLY A 185 -3.74 -14.56 34.57
C GLY A 185 -3.03 -13.26 34.17
N PHE A 186 -3.12 -12.85 32.91
CA PHE A 186 -2.52 -11.62 32.42
C PHE A 186 -3.52 -10.48 32.34
N THR A 187 -3.08 -9.26 32.60
CA THR A 187 -3.91 -8.04 32.58
C THR A 187 -3.63 -7.13 31.39
N ALA A 188 -2.53 -7.39 30.65
CA ALA A 188 -2.12 -6.64 29.49
C ALA A 188 -1.55 -7.58 28.41
N PRO A 189 -1.71 -7.25 27.12
CA PRO A 189 -1.06 -7.97 26.04
C PRO A 189 0.46 -7.81 26.10
N PRO A 190 1.23 -8.69 25.44
CA PRO A 190 2.68 -8.61 25.43
C PRO A 190 3.17 -7.40 24.65
N ALA A 191 4.12 -6.66 25.18
CA ALA A 191 4.77 -5.52 24.52
C ALA A 191 6.05 -5.89 23.77
N THR A 192 6.62 -7.08 24.04
CA THR A 192 7.86 -7.59 23.42
C THR A 192 7.70 -9.05 22.98
N LEU A 193 8.59 -9.52 22.10
CA LEU A 193 8.62 -10.95 21.71
C LEU A 193 8.89 -11.88 22.91
N ASP A 194 9.72 -11.45 23.88
CA ASP A 194 9.99 -12.22 25.09
C ASP A 194 8.76 -12.32 26.00
N GLU A 195 8.00 -11.23 26.11
CA GLU A 195 6.73 -11.26 26.84
C GLU A 195 5.70 -12.13 26.11
N LEU A 196 5.60 -12.05 24.76
CA LEU A 196 4.72 -12.90 23.98
C LEU A 196 5.08 -14.38 24.15
N TYR A 197 6.37 -14.72 24.12
CA TYR A 197 6.83 -16.07 24.41
C TYR A 197 6.43 -16.52 25.83
N THR A 198 6.65 -15.67 26.82
CA THR A 198 6.35 -15.98 28.23
C THR A 198 4.85 -16.18 28.44
N GLN A 199 4.04 -15.27 27.93
CA GLN A 199 2.57 -15.37 28.03
C GLN A 199 2.04 -16.60 27.30
N ALA A 200 2.53 -16.89 26.09
CA ALA A 200 2.15 -18.08 25.35
C ALA A 200 2.50 -19.38 26.11
N LYS A 201 3.69 -19.45 26.69
CA LYS A 201 4.13 -20.60 27.49
C LYS A 201 3.23 -20.84 28.71
N GLU A 202 2.89 -19.78 29.43
CA GLU A 202 1.98 -19.86 30.58
C GLU A 202 0.55 -20.24 30.18
N LEU A 203 0.01 -19.70 29.10
CA LEU A 203 -1.30 -20.08 28.57
C LEU A 203 -1.37 -21.56 28.23
N LYS A 204 -0.33 -22.09 27.58
CA LYS A 204 -0.20 -23.53 27.30
C LYS A 204 -0.09 -24.35 28.57
N ALA A 205 0.79 -23.97 29.51
CA ALA A 205 1.00 -24.69 30.75
C ALA A 205 -0.28 -24.77 31.62
N LYS A 206 -1.13 -23.74 31.57
CA LYS A 206 -2.43 -23.68 32.27
C LYS A 206 -3.56 -24.36 31.48
N GLY A 207 -3.29 -24.92 30.30
CA GLY A 207 -4.30 -25.57 29.47
C GLY A 207 -5.36 -24.60 28.94
N VAL A 208 -5.02 -23.32 28.76
CA VAL A 208 -5.92 -22.33 28.14
C VAL A 208 -6.02 -22.58 26.63
N ASN A 209 -4.87 -22.76 25.98
CA ASN A 209 -4.75 -23.17 24.58
C ASN A 209 -3.69 -24.26 24.44
N GLU A 210 -3.87 -25.16 23.49
CA GLU A 210 -2.84 -26.12 23.08
C GLU A 210 -1.69 -25.38 22.36
N PHE A 211 -2.08 -24.49 21.44
CA PHE A 211 -1.19 -23.60 20.71
C PHE A 211 -1.69 -22.16 20.88
N PRO A 212 -1.07 -21.35 21.75
CA PRO A 212 -1.54 -19.98 22.00
C PRO A 212 -1.43 -19.01 20.83
N ILE A 213 -0.53 -19.27 19.86
CA ILE A 213 -0.26 -18.41 18.71
C ILE A 213 -0.68 -19.10 17.42
N LEU A 214 -1.41 -18.39 16.56
CA LEU A 214 -1.74 -18.79 15.19
C LEU A 214 -1.45 -17.65 14.22
N PHE A 215 -0.80 -17.95 13.10
CA PHE A 215 -0.66 -17.02 11.97
C PHE A 215 -1.25 -17.62 10.69
N ALA A 216 -1.64 -16.77 9.75
CA ALA A 216 -2.10 -17.18 8.42
C ALA A 216 -0.91 -17.10 7.43
N TRP A 217 -0.16 -18.19 7.32
CA TRP A 217 1.05 -18.23 6.51
C TRP A 217 0.96 -19.22 5.35
N SER A 218 -0.25 -19.35 4.78
CA SER A 218 -0.43 -20.07 3.52
C SER A 218 0.37 -19.42 2.39
N GLN A 219 1.16 -20.23 1.70
CA GLN A 219 1.97 -19.77 0.55
C GLN A 219 1.14 -19.19 -0.61
N LYS A 220 -0.17 -19.44 -0.61
CA LYS A 220 -1.09 -19.01 -1.67
C LYS A 220 -1.64 -17.61 -1.44
N GLU A 221 -1.47 -17.03 -0.27
CA GLU A 221 -2.02 -15.72 0.10
C GLU A 221 -0.94 -14.67 0.26
N GLY A 222 -1.26 -13.43 -0.15
CA GLY A 222 -0.31 -12.32 -0.13
C GLY A 222 -0.01 -11.73 1.25
N ALA A 223 -0.79 -12.09 2.28
CA ALA A 223 -0.65 -11.51 3.64
C ALA A 223 0.54 -12.08 4.44
N TYR A 224 1.12 -13.19 4.01
CA TYR A 224 2.18 -13.88 4.72
C TYR A 224 3.43 -13.04 5.00
N PRO A 225 4.06 -12.39 3.99
CA PRO A 225 5.26 -11.60 4.27
C PRO A 225 4.96 -10.35 5.09
N GLU A 226 3.73 -9.84 5.02
CA GLU A 226 3.32 -8.65 5.76
C GLU A 226 3.34 -8.90 7.28
N ALA A 227 2.81 -10.04 7.74
CA ALA A 227 2.85 -10.40 9.16
C ALA A 227 4.29 -10.63 9.66
N TRP A 228 5.13 -11.34 8.87
CA TRP A 228 6.54 -11.53 9.21
C TRP A 228 7.31 -10.19 9.18
N THR A 229 7.12 -9.39 8.16
CA THR A 229 7.74 -8.07 8.03
C THR A 229 7.31 -7.13 9.16
N SER A 230 6.05 -7.22 9.62
CA SER A 230 5.56 -6.47 10.78
C SER A 230 6.32 -6.81 12.06
N LEU A 231 6.55 -8.11 12.30
CA LEU A 231 7.39 -8.54 13.42
C LEU A 231 8.82 -7.99 13.28
N VAL A 232 9.40 -8.01 12.07
CA VAL A 232 10.74 -7.45 11.80
C VAL A 232 10.76 -5.94 12.05
N PHE A 233 9.77 -5.21 11.54
CA PHE A 233 9.67 -3.76 11.76
C PHE A 233 9.56 -3.42 13.24
N ALA A 234 8.82 -4.19 14.01
CA ALA A 234 8.68 -3.97 15.44
C ALA A 234 10.00 -4.12 16.21
N GLN A 235 10.93 -4.96 15.75
CA GLN A 235 12.23 -5.15 16.42
C GLN A 235 13.24 -4.04 16.10
N GLN A 236 12.99 -3.16 15.15
CA GLN A 236 13.95 -2.14 14.73
C GLN A 236 13.39 -0.71 14.84
N GLN A 237 14.14 0.15 15.53
CA GLN A 237 13.89 1.60 15.48
C GLN A 237 14.35 2.16 14.13
N GLY A 238 13.49 2.98 13.48
CA GLY A 238 13.82 3.62 12.22
C GLY A 238 13.65 2.72 10.97
N PRO A 239 13.91 3.26 9.78
CA PRO A 239 13.79 2.58 8.50
C PRO A 239 14.91 1.56 8.25
N ASN A 240 14.89 0.92 7.09
CA ASN A 240 15.92 0.01 6.60
C ASN A 240 16.03 -1.30 7.39
N ALA A 241 14.90 -1.86 7.78
CA ALA A 241 14.85 -3.15 8.46
C ALA A 241 15.02 -4.33 7.47
N MET A 242 14.51 -4.16 6.25
CA MET A 242 14.62 -5.14 5.19
C MET A 242 15.66 -4.74 4.14
N PHE A 243 15.61 -3.51 3.67
CA PHE A 243 16.51 -2.99 2.63
C PHE A 243 17.02 -1.61 3.02
N ASP A 244 18.24 -1.30 2.62
CA ASP A 244 18.78 0.06 2.76
C ASP A 244 18.26 1.00 1.65
N ALA A 245 18.69 2.27 1.68
CA ALA A 245 18.29 3.28 0.71
C ALA A 245 18.74 2.98 -0.75
N ASN A 246 19.68 2.05 -0.94
CA ASN A 246 20.16 1.59 -2.24
C ASN A 246 19.49 0.27 -2.67
N LEU A 247 18.50 -0.19 -1.91
CA LEU A 247 17.84 -1.47 -2.10
C LEU A 247 18.78 -2.67 -1.92
N GLU A 248 19.82 -2.53 -1.07
CA GLU A 248 20.67 -3.64 -0.67
C GLU A 248 20.05 -4.34 0.55
N PRO A 249 20.08 -5.68 0.61
CA PRO A 249 19.55 -6.43 1.76
C PRO A 249 20.20 -6.04 3.08
N ALA A 250 19.39 -5.60 4.04
CA ALA A 250 19.81 -5.29 5.40
C ALA A 250 19.44 -6.41 6.39
N PHE A 251 18.52 -7.28 6.01
CA PHE A 251 17.91 -8.32 6.85
C PHE A 251 18.80 -9.54 7.08
N ASN A 252 19.77 -9.84 6.21
CA ASN A 252 20.64 -11.03 6.29
C ASN A 252 21.95 -10.77 7.04
N LYS A 253 21.90 -9.98 8.09
CA LYS A 253 23.06 -9.70 8.96
C LYS A 253 22.85 -10.36 10.32
N ASP A 254 23.96 -10.80 10.92
CA ASP A 254 23.93 -11.32 12.30
C ASP A 254 23.39 -10.25 13.26
N GLY A 255 22.46 -10.65 14.11
CA GLY A 255 21.78 -9.73 15.03
C GLY A 255 20.78 -8.76 14.38
N SER A 256 20.51 -8.85 13.07
CA SER A 256 19.45 -8.05 12.43
C SER A 256 18.07 -8.34 13.03
N ALA A 257 17.14 -7.41 12.89
CA ALA A 257 15.76 -7.60 13.34
C ALA A 257 15.14 -8.86 12.71
N ALA A 258 15.40 -9.09 11.42
CA ALA A 258 14.92 -10.29 10.72
C ALA A 258 15.53 -11.58 11.29
N PHE A 259 16.82 -11.59 11.61
CA PHE A 259 17.47 -12.73 12.26
C PHE A 259 16.86 -13.01 13.64
N GLN A 260 16.65 -11.97 14.46
CA GLN A 260 16.01 -12.11 15.77
C GLN A 260 14.59 -12.70 15.66
N VAL A 261 13.80 -12.22 14.71
CA VAL A 261 12.42 -12.73 14.46
C VAL A 261 12.47 -14.18 13.99
N MET A 262 13.39 -14.56 13.10
CA MET A 262 13.53 -15.95 12.65
C MET A 262 13.90 -16.90 13.79
N GLU A 263 14.86 -16.52 14.64
CA GLU A 263 15.24 -17.32 15.80
C GLU A 263 14.08 -17.45 16.80
N TRP A 264 13.33 -16.37 17.02
CA TRP A 264 12.13 -16.39 17.88
C TRP A 264 11.05 -17.31 17.30
N LEU A 265 10.77 -17.24 16.01
CA LEU A 265 9.78 -18.11 15.33
C LEU A 265 10.16 -19.58 15.41
N ARG A 266 11.42 -19.91 15.17
CA ARG A 266 11.94 -21.29 15.36
C ARG A 266 11.71 -21.80 16.77
N LYS A 267 11.99 -20.95 17.76
CA LYS A 267 11.82 -21.28 19.18
C LYS A 267 10.37 -21.56 19.52
N VAL A 268 9.44 -20.63 19.18
CA VAL A 268 8.01 -20.81 19.50
C VAL A 268 7.38 -21.96 18.73
N TYR A 269 7.85 -22.24 17.51
CA TYR A 269 7.43 -23.41 16.73
C TYR A 269 7.92 -24.71 17.36
N SER A 270 9.22 -24.83 17.67
CA SER A 270 9.80 -26.04 18.23
C SER A 270 9.27 -26.38 19.63
N GLU A 271 8.88 -25.40 20.42
CA GLU A 271 8.26 -25.58 21.75
C GLU A 271 6.72 -25.77 21.65
N GLY A 272 6.15 -25.76 20.46
CA GLY A 272 4.72 -25.94 20.22
C GLY A 272 3.86 -24.81 20.81
N LEU A 273 4.37 -23.58 20.79
CA LEU A 273 3.63 -22.37 21.16
C LEU A 273 2.94 -21.74 19.94
N LEU A 274 3.56 -21.87 18.79
CA LEU A 274 2.98 -21.54 17.47
C LEU A 274 2.33 -22.80 16.90
N ASP A 275 1.06 -22.70 16.48
CA ASP A 275 0.37 -23.81 15.84
C ASP A 275 1.07 -24.21 14.53
N PRO A 276 1.46 -25.49 14.37
CA PRO A 276 2.05 -25.97 13.10
C PRO A 276 1.17 -25.73 11.88
N ALA A 277 -0.16 -25.66 12.05
CA ALA A 277 -1.09 -25.32 10.98
C ALA A 277 -0.86 -23.91 10.43
N SER A 278 -0.22 -23.00 11.16
CA SER A 278 0.09 -21.63 10.71
C SER A 278 0.73 -21.61 9.32
N LEU A 279 1.60 -22.57 9.01
CA LEU A 279 2.32 -22.63 7.72
C LEU A 279 1.44 -22.95 6.50
N SER A 280 0.19 -23.34 6.72
CA SER A 280 -0.78 -23.66 5.66
C SER A 280 -2.14 -22.99 5.86
N THR A 281 -2.34 -22.30 6.98
CA THR A 281 -3.60 -21.63 7.33
C THR A 281 -3.80 -20.40 6.43
N ALA A 282 -4.97 -20.32 5.80
CA ALA A 282 -5.46 -19.15 5.11
C ALA A 282 -6.07 -18.14 6.09
N GLU A 283 -6.13 -16.85 5.70
CA GLU A 283 -6.64 -15.79 6.56
C GLU A 283 -8.07 -16.07 7.07
N ILE A 284 -8.96 -16.53 6.19
CA ILE A 284 -10.34 -16.87 6.58
C ILE A 284 -10.41 -17.99 7.61
N ASP A 285 -9.50 -18.96 7.57
CA ASP A 285 -9.46 -20.08 8.52
C ASP A 285 -8.79 -19.64 9.82
N GLN A 286 -7.82 -18.73 9.79
CA GLN A 286 -7.27 -18.07 10.97
C GLN A 286 -8.39 -17.35 11.75
N VAL A 287 -9.20 -16.55 11.06
CA VAL A 287 -10.32 -15.83 11.68
C VAL A 287 -11.28 -16.81 12.37
N LYS A 288 -11.67 -17.91 11.71
CA LYS A 288 -12.55 -18.95 12.28
C LYS A 288 -11.93 -19.62 13.52
N ALA A 289 -10.63 -19.94 13.46
CA ALA A 289 -9.94 -20.57 14.58
C ALA A 289 -9.84 -19.63 15.79
N MET A 290 -9.58 -18.34 15.55
CA MET A 290 -9.64 -17.32 16.60
C MET A 290 -11.05 -17.20 17.19
N GLN A 291 -12.10 -17.10 16.37
CA GLN A 291 -13.51 -17.05 16.83
C GLN A 291 -13.88 -18.25 17.69
N ALA A 292 -13.36 -19.42 17.39
CA ALA A 292 -13.56 -20.64 18.19
C ALA A 292 -12.79 -20.62 19.53
N GLY A 293 -11.93 -19.62 19.79
CA GLY A 293 -11.10 -19.54 21.00
C GLY A 293 -9.97 -20.57 21.04
N ALA A 294 -9.58 -21.13 19.89
CA ALA A 294 -8.49 -22.10 19.82
C ALA A 294 -7.12 -21.47 20.13
N HIS A 295 -6.97 -20.16 19.92
CA HIS A 295 -5.73 -19.41 20.09
C HIS A 295 -5.98 -18.08 20.81
N THR A 296 -4.95 -17.55 21.48
CA THR A 296 -5.03 -16.27 22.18
C THR A 296 -4.46 -15.13 21.32
N PHE A 297 -3.39 -15.37 20.55
CA PHE A 297 -2.63 -14.36 19.83
C PHE A 297 -2.59 -14.62 18.33
N THR A 298 -2.68 -13.53 17.54
CA THR A 298 -2.52 -13.57 16.10
C THR A 298 -2.01 -12.24 15.55
N ILE A 299 -1.59 -12.23 14.28
CA ILE A 299 -1.36 -11.02 13.48
C ILE A 299 -2.25 -11.16 12.24
N ALA A 300 -3.04 -10.14 11.98
CA ALA A 300 -3.95 -10.12 10.84
C ALA A 300 -4.24 -8.68 10.41
N PRO A 301 -4.74 -8.46 9.18
CA PRO A 301 -5.26 -7.17 8.75
C PRO A 301 -6.32 -6.63 9.71
N GLN A 302 -6.29 -5.32 9.97
CA GLN A 302 -7.18 -4.64 10.94
C GLN A 302 -8.67 -4.94 10.69
N TYR A 303 -9.11 -5.01 9.42
CA TYR A 303 -10.52 -5.24 9.09
C TYR A 303 -11.08 -6.55 9.68
N ASN A 304 -10.22 -7.53 9.99
CA ASN A 304 -10.65 -8.77 10.63
C ASN A 304 -11.20 -8.56 12.05
N MET A 305 -10.90 -7.44 12.69
CA MET A 305 -11.47 -7.11 14.00
C MET A 305 -13.01 -7.02 13.97
N ALA A 306 -13.56 -6.48 12.88
CA ALA A 306 -15.01 -6.43 12.70
C ALA A 306 -15.60 -7.84 12.59
N GLU A 307 -14.93 -8.75 11.87
CA GLU A 307 -15.34 -10.14 11.76
C GLU A 307 -15.21 -10.92 13.09
N LEU A 308 -14.09 -10.73 13.80
CA LEU A 308 -13.84 -11.38 15.09
C LEU A 308 -14.84 -10.97 16.17
N ASN A 309 -15.27 -9.71 16.17
CA ASN A 309 -16.12 -9.15 17.23
C ASN A 309 -17.60 -9.01 16.87
N LYS A 310 -18.03 -9.41 15.67
CA LYS A 310 -19.46 -9.36 15.34
C LYS A 310 -20.27 -10.34 16.24
N PRO A 311 -21.50 -9.97 16.63
CA PRO A 311 -22.30 -10.79 17.56
C PRO A 311 -22.50 -12.25 17.13
N ALA A 312 -22.47 -12.53 15.83
CA ALA A 312 -22.65 -13.87 15.27
C ALA A 312 -21.36 -14.71 15.24
N SER A 313 -20.21 -14.17 15.67
CA SER A 313 -18.90 -14.85 15.57
C SER A 313 -18.65 -15.90 16.67
N GLY A 314 -19.56 -16.08 17.63
CA GLY A 314 -19.49 -17.10 18.68
C GLY A 314 -19.26 -16.53 20.08
N ASP A 315 -18.86 -17.41 21.02
CA ASP A 315 -18.77 -17.10 22.45
C ASP A 315 -17.74 -16.03 22.81
N PHE A 316 -16.76 -15.80 21.93
CA PHE A 316 -15.71 -14.80 22.11
C PHE A 316 -15.98 -13.48 21.36
N ALA A 317 -17.18 -13.29 20.79
CA ALA A 317 -17.56 -12.02 20.19
C ALA A 317 -17.40 -10.86 21.18
N GLY A 318 -16.76 -9.78 20.76
CA GLY A 318 -16.44 -8.63 21.58
C GLY A 318 -15.27 -8.82 22.56
N GLN A 319 -14.59 -9.96 22.54
CA GLN A 319 -13.42 -10.23 23.38
C GLN A 319 -12.07 -10.01 22.67
N PHE A 320 -12.09 -9.81 21.36
CA PHE A 320 -10.86 -9.56 20.62
C PHE A 320 -10.48 -8.09 20.69
N LYS A 321 -9.20 -7.84 20.88
CA LYS A 321 -8.61 -6.50 20.96
C LYS A 321 -7.38 -6.40 20.08
N ILE A 322 -7.10 -5.16 19.63
CA ILE A 322 -5.85 -4.79 18.99
C ILE A 322 -4.86 -4.37 20.07
N GLY A 323 -3.62 -4.85 19.94
CA GLY A 323 -2.46 -4.37 20.67
C GLY A 323 -1.45 -3.74 19.71
N LEU A 324 -0.44 -3.09 20.28
CA LEU A 324 0.72 -2.68 19.51
C LEU A 324 1.54 -3.91 19.12
N MET A 325 2.23 -3.88 17.99
CA MET A 325 3.10 -4.98 17.56
C MET A 325 4.20 -5.21 18.60
N PRO A 326 4.42 -6.46 19.08
CA PRO A 326 5.41 -6.74 20.11
C PRO A 326 6.84 -6.45 19.67
N GLY A 327 7.46 -5.40 20.23
CA GLY A 327 8.82 -4.99 19.92
C GLY A 327 9.11 -3.53 20.29
N PRO A 328 10.37 -3.10 20.33
CA PRO A 328 10.75 -1.78 20.85
C PRO A 328 10.28 -0.59 20.01
N SER A 329 9.94 -0.80 18.73
CA SER A 329 9.41 0.26 17.88
C SER A 329 7.90 0.22 17.73
N HIS A 330 7.28 -0.91 18.03
CA HIS A 330 5.87 -1.21 17.77
C HIS A 330 5.42 -0.99 16.29
N ALA A 331 6.36 -0.76 15.39
CA ALA A 331 6.06 -0.52 13.99
C ALA A 331 5.48 -1.78 13.34
N THR A 332 4.57 -1.56 12.40
CA THR A 332 3.92 -2.63 11.64
C THR A 332 3.91 -2.29 10.16
N VAL A 333 3.55 -3.26 9.31
CA VAL A 333 3.32 -3.00 7.89
C VAL A 333 1.98 -2.31 7.72
N GLY A 334 2.00 -1.17 7.04
CA GLY A 334 0.83 -0.53 6.48
C GLY A 334 0.81 -0.68 4.96
N TYR A 335 -0.36 -0.80 4.38
CA TYR A 335 -0.57 -0.93 2.94
C TYR A 335 -1.78 -0.12 2.48
N VAL A 336 -1.80 0.24 1.19
CA VAL A 336 -2.82 1.13 0.66
C VAL A 336 -3.39 0.61 -0.66
N ARG A 337 -4.68 0.87 -0.85
CA ARG A 337 -5.41 0.69 -2.10
C ARG A 337 -5.98 2.03 -2.53
N PHE A 338 -5.91 2.33 -3.81
CA PHE A 338 -6.19 3.66 -4.30
C PHE A 338 -6.90 3.64 -5.66
N TYR A 339 -7.54 4.74 -5.99
CA TYR A 339 -8.01 5.03 -7.34
C TYR A 339 -6.85 5.61 -8.14
N ALA A 340 -6.69 5.14 -9.36
CA ALA A 340 -5.68 5.64 -10.30
C ALA A 340 -6.29 5.88 -11.68
N MET A 341 -5.63 6.72 -12.48
CA MET A 341 -5.95 6.91 -13.88
C MET A 341 -4.80 6.46 -14.78
N THR A 342 -5.17 5.95 -15.96
CA THR A 342 -4.20 5.48 -16.94
C THR A 342 -3.84 6.58 -17.93
N GLN A 343 -2.79 6.33 -18.73
CA GLN A 343 -2.40 7.21 -19.83
C GLN A 343 -3.54 7.47 -20.81
N LYS A 344 -4.48 6.53 -20.97
CA LYS A 344 -5.67 6.68 -21.82
C LYS A 344 -6.52 7.91 -21.49
N VAL A 345 -6.59 8.32 -20.21
CA VAL A 345 -7.30 9.55 -19.81
C VAL A 345 -6.66 10.77 -20.43
N VAL A 346 -5.33 10.84 -20.40
CA VAL A 346 -4.56 11.96 -20.97
C VAL A 346 -4.68 11.99 -22.49
N ASP A 347 -4.58 10.83 -23.14
CA ASP A 347 -4.70 10.68 -24.59
C ASP A 347 -6.08 11.05 -25.11
N ALA A 348 -7.13 10.86 -24.30
CA ALA A 348 -8.51 11.22 -24.64
C ALA A 348 -8.77 12.74 -24.53
N GLY A 349 -7.88 13.50 -23.87
CA GLY A 349 -7.90 14.96 -23.87
C GLY A 349 -8.49 15.62 -22.62
N PRO A 350 -8.59 16.96 -22.62
CA PRO A 350 -8.86 17.75 -21.42
C PRO A 350 -10.22 17.46 -20.76
N ASP A 351 -11.26 17.13 -21.51
CA ASP A 351 -12.57 16.80 -20.92
C ASP A 351 -12.51 15.50 -20.10
N TYR A 352 -11.74 14.51 -20.57
CA TYR A 352 -11.54 13.26 -19.85
C TYR A 352 -10.65 13.47 -18.60
N ILE A 353 -9.61 14.30 -18.68
CA ILE A 353 -8.78 14.68 -17.52
C ILE A 353 -9.65 15.36 -16.47
N ALA A 354 -10.47 16.35 -16.88
CA ALA A 354 -11.34 17.06 -15.95
C ALA A 354 -12.39 16.14 -15.28
N ALA A 355 -12.97 15.19 -16.06
CA ALA A 355 -13.89 14.20 -15.52
C ALA A 355 -13.22 13.22 -14.56
N ALA A 356 -12.00 12.74 -14.89
CA ALA A 356 -11.22 11.88 -14.02
C ALA A 356 -10.81 12.58 -12.71
N CYS A 357 -10.41 13.85 -12.74
CA CYS A 357 -10.11 14.60 -11.53
C CYS A 357 -11.33 14.78 -10.63
N LYS A 358 -12.52 15.06 -11.21
CA LYS A 358 -13.78 15.07 -10.44
C LYS A 358 -14.09 13.72 -9.81
N PHE A 359 -13.78 12.63 -10.52
CA PHE A 359 -13.90 11.27 -9.99
C PHE A 359 -12.95 11.09 -8.79
N MET A 360 -11.68 11.47 -8.90
CA MET A 360 -10.70 11.38 -7.81
C MET A 360 -11.13 12.19 -6.59
N ASP A 361 -11.62 13.42 -6.81
CA ASP A 361 -12.13 14.28 -5.74
C ASP A 361 -13.34 13.66 -5.02
N TYR A 362 -14.26 13.03 -5.76
CA TYR A 362 -15.46 12.44 -5.18
C TYR A 362 -15.15 11.11 -4.46
N PHE A 363 -14.37 10.22 -5.09
CA PHE A 363 -14.18 8.86 -4.60
C PHE A 363 -13.10 8.72 -3.53
N GLY A 364 -11.94 9.38 -3.67
CA GLY A 364 -10.82 9.30 -2.74
C GLY A 364 -10.49 10.60 -2.03
N GLY A 365 -11.00 11.73 -2.56
CA GLY A 365 -10.82 13.06 -2.03
C GLY A 365 -12.04 13.56 -1.21
N LYS A 366 -12.29 14.86 -1.27
CA LYS A 366 -13.34 15.53 -0.49
C LYS A 366 -14.44 16.07 -1.38
N THR A 367 -15.69 15.85 -0.95
CA THR A 367 -16.87 16.56 -1.43
C THR A 367 -17.36 17.45 -0.29
N ASP A 368 -17.49 18.75 -0.53
CA ASP A 368 -17.87 19.74 0.50
C ASP A 368 -17.00 19.66 1.78
N GLY A 369 -15.71 19.40 1.61
CA GLY A 369 -14.74 19.32 2.72
C GLY A 369 -14.70 17.98 3.47
N VAL A 370 -15.49 16.98 3.07
CA VAL A 370 -15.61 15.69 3.73
C VAL A 370 -15.15 14.56 2.81
N TYR A 371 -14.43 13.59 3.34
CA TYR A 371 -14.07 12.33 2.66
C TYR A 371 -15.28 11.37 2.59
N THR A 372 -16.32 11.74 1.83
CA THR A 372 -17.64 11.08 1.89
C THR A 372 -17.61 9.61 1.54
N VAL A 373 -16.94 9.24 0.45
CA VAL A 373 -16.89 7.81 0.00
C VAL A 373 -15.96 7.00 0.88
N VAL A 374 -14.80 7.54 1.27
CA VAL A 374 -13.87 6.85 2.17
C VAL A 374 -14.51 6.62 3.55
N LYS A 375 -15.15 7.64 4.12
CA LYS A 375 -15.92 7.51 5.37
C LYS A 375 -17.00 6.44 5.24
N ARG A 376 -17.70 6.39 4.12
CA ARG A 376 -18.72 5.37 3.86
C ARG A 376 -18.14 3.95 3.88
N TRP A 377 -17.00 3.73 3.22
CA TRP A 377 -16.28 2.46 3.27
C TRP A 377 -15.93 2.05 4.71
N ALA A 378 -15.44 3.01 5.50
CA ALA A 378 -15.11 2.77 6.90
C ALA A 378 -16.36 2.40 7.74
N VAL A 379 -17.42 3.20 7.65
CA VAL A 379 -18.60 3.07 8.51
C VAL A 379 -19.49 1.88 8.12
N GLU A 380 -19.73 1.66 6.81
CA GLU A 380 -20.64 0.63 6.33
C GLU A 380 -19.95 -0.73 6.14
N ASN A 381 -18.67 -0.76 5.75
CA ASN A 381 -17.94 -1.96 5.39
C ASN A 381 -16.81 -2.32 6.38
N GLY A 382 -16.50 -1.45 7.35
CA GLY A 382 -15.41 -1.66 8.31
C GLY A 382 -14.00 -1.59 7.72
N LEU A 383 -13.85 -1.04 6.51
CA LEU A 383 -12.54 -0.91 5.89
C LEU A 383 -11.69 0.15 6.61
N GLY A 384 -10.42 -0.14 6.80
CA GLY A 384 -9.42 0.83 7.23
C GLY A 384 -9.26 1.99 6.23
N PHE A 385 -8.62 3.06 6.66
CA PHE A 385 -8.45 4.27 5.86
C PHE A 385 -7.12 4.96 6.17
N ALA A 386 -6.60 5.72 5.20
CA ALA A 386 -5.37 6.50 5.37
C ALA A 386 -5.63 7.94 5.85
N GLN A 387 -6.82 8.47 5.67
CA GLN A 387 -7.15 9.88 5.89
C GLN A 387 -7.15 10.21 7.39
N LEU A 388 -6.12 10.88 7.87
CA LEU A 388 -5.94 11.21 9.29
C LEU A 388 -7.14 11.96 9.92
N PRO A 389 -7.82 12.89 9.22
CA PRO A 389 -9.01 13.55 9.78
C PRO A 389 -10.17 12.62 10.11
N LEU A 390 -10.27 11.44 9.48
CA LEU A 390 -11.34 10.48 9.75
C LEU A 390 -11.21 9.79 11.12
N PHE A 391 -10.02 9.76 11.72
CA PHE A 391 -9.85 9.25 13.08
C PHE A 391 -10.52 10.11 14.15
N ASP A 392 -10.85 11.37 13.81
CA ASP A 392 -11.54 12.31 14.70
C ASP A 392 -13.02 12.47 14.28
N ASP A 393 -13.51 11.75 13.28
CA ASP A 393 -14.91 11.77 12.81
C ASP A 393 -15.80 10.94 13.74
N ALA A 394 -16.89 11.54 14.21
CA ALA A 394 -17.77 10.94 15.21
C ALA A 394 -18.43 9.63 14.73
N ASP A 395 -18.82 9.53 13.45
CA ASP A 395 -19.45 8.30 12.92
C ASP A 395 -18.44 7.19 12.76
N VAL A 396 -17.21 7.51 12.35
CA VAL A 396 -16.09 6.56 12.28
C VAL A 396 -15.74 6.05 13.68
N ILE A 397 -15.60 6.95 14.67
CA ILE A 397 -15.35 6.57 16.07
C ILE A 397 -16.46 5.65 16.57
N ALA A 398 -17.73 5.98 16.30
CA ALA A 398 -18.87 5.15 16.72
C ALA A 398 -18.92 3.80 16.00
N ALA A 399 -18.50 3.70 14.74
CA ALA A 399 -18.47 2.48 13.98
C ALA A 399 -17.33 1.56 14.46
N PHE A 400 -16.10 2.08 14.53
CA PHE A 400 -14.91 1.31 14.91
C PHE A 400 -14.90 0.97 16.40
N GLY A 401 -15.42 1.83 17.25
CA GLY A 401 -15.55 1.58 18.68
C GLY A 401 -16.44 0.39 19.07
N LYS A 402 -17.21 -0.15 18.12
CA LYS A 402 -18.00 -1.38 18.33
C LYS A 402 -17.14 -2.64 18.41
N TRP A 403 -15.95 -2.63 17.82
CA TRP A 403 -15.12 -3.82 17.68
C TRP A 403 -13.61 -3.55 17.93
N GLY A 404 -13.19 -2.30 18.10
CA GLY A 404 -11.79 -1.94 18.32
C GLY A 404 -11.63 -0.73 19.23
N ASP A 405 -10.41 -0.52 19.70
CA ASP A 405 -10.00 0.68 20.43
C ASP A 405 -9.44 1.71 19.43
N VAL A 406 -10.22 2.73 19.11
CA VAL A 406 -9.85 3.73 18.10
C VAL A 406 -8.53 4.46 18.38
N PRO A 407 -8.18 4.82 19.62
CA PRO A 407 -6.86 5.32 19.95
C PRO A 407 -5.72 4.38 19.55
N THR A 408 -5.82 3.09 19.86
CA THR A 408 -4.80 2.09 19.48
C THR A 408 -4.72 1.90 17.96
N ILE A 409 -5.86 1.92 17.25
CA ILE A 409 -5.90 1.87 15.79
C ILE A 409 -5.19 3.07 15.18
N LYS A 410 -5.44 4.28 15.70
CA LYS A 410 -4.77 5.51 15.27
C LYS A 410 -3.27 5.45 15.54
N GLU A 411 -2.86 4.92 16.68
CA GLU A 411 -1.46 4.73 17.06
C GLU A 411 -0.76 3.76 16.11
N ASN A 412 -1.35 2.59 15.82
CA ASN A 412 -0.85 1.63 14.84
C ASN A 412 -0.69 2.27 13.46
N ALA A 413 -1.70 3.00 12.97
CA ALA A 413 -1.63 3.71 11.69
C ALA A 413 -0.50 4.77 11.66
N THR A 414 -0.20 5.39 12.79
CA THR A 414 0.87 6.39 12.91
C THR A 414 2.27 5.74 12.91
N MET A 415 2.39 4.56 13.53
CA MET A 415 3.65 3.79 13.60
C MET A 415 3.89 2.92 12.37
N ALA A 416 2.86 2.69 11.55
CA ALA A 416 2.95 1.84 10.38
C ALA A 416 3.95 2.38 9.34
N ARG A 417 4.62 1.45 8.67
CA ARG A 417 5.57 1.71 7.58
C ARG A 417 5.10 1.01 6.32
N SER A 418 5.30 1.64 5.19
CA SER A 418 5.19 0.95 3.90
C SER A 418 6.22 -0.17 3.83
N LYS A 419 5.91 -1.22 3.07
CA LYS A 419 6.90 -2.26 2.77
C LYS A 419 8.13 -1.65 2.13
N GLU A 420 9.30 -2.07 2.58
CA GLU A 420 10.57 -1.72 1.97
C GLU A 420 10.82 -2.61 0.75
N GLY A 421 11.53 -2.09 -0.25
CA GLY A 421 11.90 -2.86 -1.43
C GLY A 421 10.79 -3.07 -2.47
N LEU A 422 9.69 -2.32 -2.42
CA LEU A 422 8.66 -2.36 -3.45
C LEU A 422 9.24 -1.89 -4.79
N THR A 423 9.60 -2.85 -5.63
CA THR A 423 10.21 -2.67 -6.96
C THR A 423 9.43 -3.47 -8.00
N THR A 424 9.80 -3.36 -9.26
CA THR A 424 9.17 -4.15 -10.34
C THR A 424 9.41 -5.65 -10.23
N TRP A 425 10.38 -6.10 -9.45
CA TRP A 425 10.71 -7.52 -9.20
C TRP A 425 10.33 -8.02 -7.81
N TYR A 426 9.75 -7.16 -6.96
CA TYR A 426 9.38 -7.51 -5.60
C TYR A 426 8.48 -8.76 -5.53
N GLY A 427 7.51 -8.87 -6.43
CA GLY A 427 6.55 -9.98 -6.44
C GLY A 427 7.22 -11.35 -6.65
N SER A 428 8.18 -11.45 -7.57
CA SER A 428 8.95 -12.69 -7.80
C SER A 428 9.78 -13.06 -6.57
N TRP A 429 10.48 -12.09 -6.02
CA TRP A 429 11.28 -12.27 -4.81
C TRP A 429 10.42 -12.67 -3.60
N ASP A 430 9.26 -12.06 -3.42
CA ASP A 430 8.34 -12.33 -2.33
C ASP A 430 7.89 -13.80 -2.29
N ILE A 431 7.56 -14.37 -3.44
CA ILE A 431 7.19 -15.78 -3.56
C ILE A 431 8.34 -16.69 -3.09
N PHE A 432 9.58 -16.39 -3.49
CA PHE A 432 10.77 -17.13 -3.05
C PHE A 432 11.01 -16.95 -1.54
N ALA A 433 10.96 -15.73 -1.06
CA ALA A 433 11.20 -15.39 0.34
C ALA A 433 10.26 -16.14 1.31
N ARG A 434 8.99 -16.31 0.94
CA ARG A 434 8.01 -17.08 1.73
C ARG A 434 8.46 -18.50 1.97
N ALA A 435 8.99 -19.17 0.94
CA ALA A 435 9.46 -20.54 1.06
C ALA A 435 10.68 -20.63 1.98
N GLU A 436 11.63 -19.69 1.86
CA GLU A 436 12.82 -19.66 2.70
C GLU A 436 12.49 -19.38 4.18
N ILE A 437 11.57 -18.46 4.46
CA ILE A 437 11.09 -18.21 5.82
C ILE A 437 10.49 -19.48 6.43
N GLN A 438 9.68 -20.25 5.68
CA GLN A 438 9.13 -21.52 6.18
C GLN A 438 10.23 -22.53 6.47
N LYS A 439 11.23 -22.69 5.60
CA LYS A 439 12.34 -23.61 5.84
C LYS A 439 13.12 -23.23 7.11
N GLY A 440 13.35 -21.92 7.31
CA GLY A 440 13.96 -21.41 8.53
C GLY A 440 13.16 -21.75 9.79
N ILE A 441 11.84 -21.51 9.79
CA ILE A 441 10.94 -21.83 10.92
C ILE A 441 10.94 -23.33 11.22
N LEU A 442 10.86 -24.17 10.19
CA LEU A 442 10.87 -25.63 10.31
C LEU A 442 12.23 -26.20 10.74
N GLY A 443 13.29 -25.39 10.76
CA GLY A 443 14.65 -25.86 11.03
C GLY A 443 15.25 -26.72 9.93
N GLN A 444 14.70 -26.65 8.72
CA GLN A 444 15.27 -27.32 7.53
C GLN A 444 16.56 -26.63 7.07
N GLU A 445 16.68 -25.35 7.37
CA GLU A 445 17.88 -24.52 7.19
C GLU A 445 18.11 -23.70 8.46
N SER A 446 19.32 -23.15 8.64
CA SER A 446 19.55 -22.16 9.70
C SER A 446 18.80 -20.86 9.37
N SER A 447 18.48 -20.07 10.39
CA SER A 447 17.86 -18.76 10.16
C SER A 447 18.71 -17.87 9.25
N MET A 448 20.02 -17.91 9.42
CA MET A 448 20.95 -17.12 8.61
C MET A 448 21.04 -17.64 7.16
N ASP A 449 21.03 -18.97 6.95
CA ASP A 449 21.04 -19.53 5.59
C ASP A 449 19.76 -19.14 4.83
N ALA A 450 18.58 -19.25 5.46
CA ALA A 450 17.31 -18.81 4.87
C ALA A 450 17.36 -17.32 4.48
N LEU A 451 17.84 -16.44 5.37
CA LEU A 451 17.97 -15.01 5.09
C LEU A 451 19.01 -14.72 4.00
N ASN A 452 20.13 -15.47 3.94
CA ASN A 452 21.12 -15.34 2.88
C ASN A 452 20.58 -15.80 1.52
N ASN A 453 19.78 -16.88 1.48
CA ASN A 453 19.11 -17.33 0.26
C ASN A 453 18.13 -16.28 -0.25
N MET A 454 17.34 -15.65 0.64
CA MET A 454 16.45 -14.54 0.28
C MET A 454 17.23 -13.36 -0.30
N ALA A 455 18.38 -13.00 0.29
CA ALA A 455 19.24 -11.93 -0.20
C ALA A 455 19.85 -12.24 -1.58
N ALA A 456 20.34 -13.47 -1.78
CA ALA A 456 20.89 -13.91 -3.04
C ALA A 456 19.84 -13.89 -4.19
N GLU A 457 18.60 -14.30 -3.90
CA GLU A 457 17.52 -14.21 -4.89
C GLU A 457 17.15 -12.75 -5.19
N TRP A 458 17.17 -11.86 -4.18
CA TRP A 458 16.99 -10.42 -4.39
C TRP A 458 18.03 -9.85 -5.35
N ASP A 459 19.30 -10.14 -5.12
CA ASP A 459 20.41 -9.67 -5.98
C ASP A 459 20.29 -10.20 -7.40
N LYS A 460 19.87 -11.45 -7.56
CA LYS A 460 19.64 -12.09 -8.86
C LYS A 460 18.49 -11.41 -9.62
N GLU A 461 17.35 -11.15 -8.98
CA GLU A 461 16.21 -10.47 -9.58
C GLU A 461 16.57 -9.02 -9.94
N LYS A 462 17.29 -8.31 -9.06
CA LYS A 462 17.81 -6.97 -9.30
C LYS A 462 18.75 -6.91 -10.52
N ALA A 463 19.61 -7.90 -10.69
CA ALA A 463 20.55 -7.96 -11.80
C ALA A 463 19.89 -8.34 -13.14
N ALA A 464 18.68 -8.91 -13.13
CA ALA A 464 17.93 -9.28 -14.32
C ALA A 464 17.15 -8.13 -14.95
N LYS A 465 17.09 -6.98 -14.29
CA LYS A 465 16.37 -5.76 -14.71
C LYS A 465 17.33 -4.70 -15.23
#